data_be85afe43276b546b35e0ee9dbdb7cec
#
_entry.id   be85afe43276b546b35e0ee9dbdb7cec
#
_cell.length_a   1.000
_cell.length_b   1.000
_cell.length_c   1.000
_cell.angle_alpha   90.00
_cell.angle_beta   90.00
_cell.angle_gamma   90.00
#
_symmetry.space_group_name_H-M   'P 1'
#
loop_
_entity.id
_entity.type
_entity.pdbx_description
1 polymer ?
#
loop_
_entity_poly.entity_id
_entity_poly.type
_entity_poly.pdbx_seq_one_letter_code
_entity_poly.pdbx_strand_id
1 'polypeptide(L)'
;MKLLEGIRVLDISTVIAAPFAAGLMADFGAEVIKVEMPDGGDPFRRLGPYHEGQAMRFACMGRNKKSITLDLRMEKGKEIFLQLVEKSDVVIENFRTGTLDKWGIGYEAMKLRKQDIILSHVTGYGQTGPYKNIPGFGTPATAFSGMTYITGYPDRPPVSPSFSLTDYIAGLYTAMGTMMALYHRDALHGKGQEIDVSLYEGIFRFMEILCADYDKNGIIRERKPKLNGTSSPGGTYKTKDGKWVVLVCSTDRTWEYLAGAMHREDLMTNPLYETMRARVTNDNSLDKIVSDWIGSKEYIELKEIVDKAGVPVNLVYSIEDIFADPHYAARNDIVEMSHPVLGTIKMPGITPVFSETPGEIKWVGPQLGEHNDAIYEGLLGFSQSVCAELHLSLIHISEPTRPY
;
A
#
# COMPACT_ATOMS: atom_id res chain seq x y z
N MET A 1 -2.78 -19.22 18.14
CA MET A 1 -1.52 -18.43 17.94
C MET A 1 -1.69 -17.64 16.65
N LYS A 2 -1.44 -16.35 16.65
CA LYS A 2 -1.45 -15.53 15.44
C LYS A 2 -0.09 -15.64 14.72
N LEU A 3 -0.03 -15.31 13.43
CA LEU A 3 1.18 -15.48 12.62
C LEU A 3 2.40 -14.74 13.18
N LEU A 4 2.20 -13.51 13.71
CA LEU A 4 3.24 -12.65 14.27
C LEU A 4 3.10 -12.45 15.78
N GLU A 5 2.42 -13.37 16.47
CA GLU A 5 2.29 -13.31 17.92
C GLU A 5 3.66 -13.38 18.59
N GLY A 6 3.93 -12.47 19.52
CA GLY A 6 5.23 -12.33 20.20
C GLY A 6 6.19 -11.35 19.54
N ILE A 7 5.94 -10.92 18.30
CA ILE A 7 6.73 -9.88 17.63
C ILE A 7 6.23 -8.50 18.05
N ARG A 8 7.13 -7.63 18.49
CA ARG A 8 6.85 -6.23 18.82
C ARG A 8 7.53 -5.27 17.87
N VAL A 9 6.75 -4.34 17.32
CA VAL A 9 7.18 -3.35 16.33
C VAL A 9 7.01 -1.95 16.90
N LEU A 10 8.05 -1.14 16.86
CA LEU A 10 7.98 0.31 17.08
C LEU A 10 7.76 1.02 15.75
N ASP A 11 6.59 1.57 15.55
CA ASP A 11 6.25 2.40 14.41
C ASP A 11 6.49 3.87 14.78
N ILE A 12 7.68 4.40 14.47
CA ILE A 12 8.03 5.81 14.70
C ILE A 12 7.85 6.67 13.44
N SER A 13 7.21 6.11 12.43
CA SER A 13 7.00 6.71 11.11
C SER A 13 5.77 7.61 11.04
N THR A 14 5.54 8.25 9.92
CA THR A 14 4.38 9.13 9.70
C THR A 14 3.73 8.91 8.35
N VAL A 15 2.49 9.30 8.21
CA VAL A 15 1.66 9.39 6.99
C VAL A 15 1.27 8.01 6.45
N ILE A 16 1.93 7.44 5.40
CA ILE A 16 1.41 6.25 4.70
C ILE A 16 2.40 5.09 4.64
N ALA A 17 3.50 5.23 3.93
CA ALA A 17 4.31 4.09 3.49
C ALA A 17 4.78 3.17 4.62
N ALA A 18 5.52 3.69 5.56
CA ALA A 18 6.03 2.95 6.70
C ALA A 18 4.92 2.61 7.73
N PRO A 19 3.95 3.52 8.06
CA PRO A 19 2.81 3.16 8.89
C PRO A 19 1.95 2.03 8.31
N PHE A 20 1.83 1.95 6.98
CA PHE A 20 1.13 0.86 6.32
C PHE A 20 1.84 -0.49 6.50
N ALA A 21 3.18 -0.51 6.38
CA ALA A 21 3.97 -1.71 6.66
C ALA A 21 3.75 -2.24 8.09
N ALA A 22 3.82 -1.33 9.08
CA ALA A 22 3.54 -1.66 10.47
C ALA A 22 2.09 -2.14 10.68
N GLY A 23 1.12 -1.53 9.99
CA GLY A 23 -0.29 -1.94 10.00
C GLY A 23 -0.52 -3.34 9.47
N LEU A 24 0.16 -3.73 8.38
CA LEU A 24 0.12 -5.10 7.86
C LEU A 24 0.62 -6.11 8.90
N MET A 25 1.69 -5.80 9.62
CA MET A 25 2.19 -6.68 10.68
C MET A 25 1.21 -6.76 11.87
N ALA A 26 0.55 -5.64 12.22
CA ALA A 26 -0.47 -5.59 13.27
C ALA A 26 -1.69 -6.45 12.92
N ASP A 27 -2.15 -6.43 11.67
CA ASP A 27 -3.27 -7.24 11.18
C ASP A 27 -3.04 -8.75 11.35
N PHE A 28 -1.79 -9.18 11.34
CA PHE A 28 -1.40 -10.57 11.54
C PHE A 28 -0.85 -10.88 12.94
N GLY A 29 -1.04 -9.98 13.90
CA GLY A 29 -0.87 -10.25 15.33
C GLY A 29 0.41 -9.73 15.96
N ALA A 30 1.25 -8.98 15.24
CA ALA A 30 2.34 -8.24 15.88
C ALA A 30 1.80 -7.17 16.82
N GLU A 31 2.45 -6.97 17.97
CA GLU A 31 2.17 -5.83 18.83
C GLU A 31 2.86 -4.60 18.27
N VAL A 32 2.08 -3.69 17.69
CA VAL A 32 2.61 -2.45 17.08
C VAL A 32 2.38 -1.28 18.01
N ILE A 33 3.46 -0.66 18.45
CA ILE A 33 3.47 0.58 19.25
C ILE A 33 3.77 1.74 18.31
N LYS A 34 2.77 2.55 18.04
CA LYS A 34 2.88 3.77 17.26
C LYS A 34 3.34 4.91 18.16
N VAL A 35 4.56 5.38 17.92
CA VAL A 35 5.16 6.51 18.66
C VAL A 35 4.89 7.79 17.91
N GLU A 36 4.23 8.74 18.56
CA GLU A 36 3.77 9.98 17.94
C GLU A 36 4.27 11.20 18.70
N MET A 37 4.38 12.32 18.00
CA MET A 37 4.66 13.59 18.65
C MET A 37 3.51 13.98 19.60
N PRO A 38 3.79 14.51 20.80
CA PRO A 38 2.75 14.97 21.72
C PRO A 38 1.87 16.06 21.10
N ASP A 39 2.45 16.95 20.29
CA ASP A 39 1.73 18.02 19.61
C ASP A 39 1.11 17.51 18.31
N GLY A 40 -0.16 17.10 18.41
CA GLY A 40 -1.04 16.75 17.30
C GLY A 40 -0.76 15.42 16.60
N GLY A 41 0.20 14.62 17.06
CA GLY A 41 0.46 13.25 16.58
C GLY A 41 0.92 13.18 15.13
N ASP A 42 0.63 12.04 14.51
CA ASP A 42 0.88 11.82 13.08
C ASP A 42 0.05 12.82 12.24
N PRO A 43 0.66 13.53 11.27
CA PRO A 43 -0.08 14.41 10.35
C PRO A 43 -1.30 13.73 9.69
N PHE A 44 -1.27 12.41 9.54
CA PHE A 44 -2.36 11.63 8.96
C PHE A 44 -3.65 11.69 9.78
N ARG A 45 -3.58 12.03 11.08
CA ARG A 45 -4.74 12.29 11.94
C ARG A 45 -5.55 13.51 11.50
N ARG A 46 -4.93 14.44 10.77
CA ARG A 46 -5.52 15.72 10.33
C ARG A 46 -5.73 15.79 8.81
N LEU A 47 -5.56 14.67 8.08
CA LEU A 47 -5.77 14.64 6.64
C LEU A 47 -7.14 14.04 6.32
N GLY A 48 -7.99 14.82 5.63
CA GLY A 48 -9.30 14.36 5.14
C GLY A 48 -9.22 13.17 4.19
N PRO A 49 -10.35 12.55 3.87
CA PRO A 49 -11.69 13.11 4.01
C PRO A 49 -12.18 13.16 5.47
N TYR A 50 -13.16 14.03 5.71
CA TYR A 50 -13.73 14.26 7.03
C TYR A 50 -15.21 13.83 7.06
N HIS A 51 -15.64 13.37 8.22
CA HIS A 51 -17.03 13.18 8.57
C HIS A 51 -17.29 13.87 9.90
N GLU A 52 -18.26 14.80 9.95
CA GLU A 52 -18.57 15.61 11.13
C GLU A 52 -17.34 16.26 11.80
N GLY A 53 -16.42 16.75 10.98
CA GLY A 53 -15.18 17.36 11.45
C GLY A 53 -14.06 16.41 11.83
N GLN A 54 -14.32 15.09 11.88
CA GLN A 54 -13.34 14.06 12.21
C GLN A 54 -12.66 13.50 10.94
N ALA A 55 -11.34 13.48 10.91
CA ALA A 55 -10.58 12.84 9.82
C ALA A 55 -10.71 11.32 9.89
N MET A 56 -11.07 10.68 8.77
CA MET A 56 -11.32 9.23 8.73
C MET A 56 -10.07 8.38 8.45
N ARG A 57 -9.01 8.97 7.88
CA ARG A 57 -7.85 8.20 7.41
C ARG A 57 -7.13 7.43 8.50
N PHE A 58 -6.95 8.07 9.67
CA PHE A 58 -6.22 7.43 10.76
C PHE A 58 -7.00 6.28 11.38
N ALA A 59 -8.33 6.31 11.36
CA ALA A 59 -9.16 5.20 11.82
C ALA A 59 -8.81 3.88 11.09
N CYS A 60 -8.52 3.97 9.79
CA CYS A 60 -8.11 2.81 8.98
C CYS A 60 -6.61 2.49 9.13
N MET A 61 -5.73 3.49 9.03
CA MET A 61 -4.28 3.30 9.02
C MET A 61 -3.70 2.93 10.39
N GLY A 62 -4.33 3.43 11.46
CA GLY A 62 -3.94 3.16 12.84
C GLY A 62 -4.53 1.88 13.43
N ARG A 63 -5.34 1.13 12.67
CA ARG A 63 -6.01 -0.08 13.17
C ARG A 63 -5.00 -1.07 13.75
N ASN A 64 -5.39 -1.74 14.82
CA ASN A 64 -4.57 -2.71 15.56
C ASN A 64 -3.28 -2.16 16.20
N LYS A 65 -3.02 -0.85 16.13
CA LYS A 65 -1.84 -0.23 16.75
C LYS A 65 -2.17 0.32 18.13
N LYS A 66 -1.19 0.35 19.01
CA LYS A 66 -1.21 1.06 20.28
C LYS A 66 -0.55 2.42 20.09
N SER A 67 -1.23 3.52 20.38
CA SER A 67 -0.68 4.88 20.24
C SER A 67 -0.08 5.33 21.56
N ILE A 68 1.17 5.81 21.52
CA ILE A 68 1.82 6.55 22.59
C ILE A 68 2.36 7.87 22.07
N THR A 69 2.49 8.85 22.96
CA THR A 69 3.11 10.14 22.64
C THR A 69 4.51 10.23 23.25
N LEU A 70 5.50 10.55 22.39
CA LEU A 70 6.90 10.68 22.84
C LEU A 70 7.65 11.63 21.90
N ASP A 71 8.28 12.68 22.43
CA ASP A 71 9.14 13.57 21.64
C ASP A 71 10.57 13.03 21.55
N LEU A 72 10.90 12.44 20.41
CA LEU A 72 12.22 11.87 20.12
C LEU A 72 13.34 12.91 19.92
N ARG A 73 13.02 14.20 19.96
CA ARG A 73 14.01 15.28 19.87
C ARG A 73 14.58 15.65 21.23
N MET A 74 13.86 15.31 22.33
CA MET A 74 14.26 15.58 23.69
C MET A 74 15.12 14.43 24.25
N GLU A 75 16.16 14.74 25.01
CA GLU A 75 17.11 13.73 25.54
C GLU A 75 16.38 12.64 26.36
N LYS A 76 15.44 13.04 27.20
CA LYS A 76 14.65 12.07 27.98
C LYS A 76 13.77 11.19 27.06
N GLY A 77 13.21 11.76 25.98
CA GLY A 77 12.44 11.03 25.00
C GLY A 77 13.29 10.01 24.24
N LYS A 78 14.53 10.36 23.88
CA LYS A 78 15.49 9.46 23.25
C LYS A 78 15.84 8.27 24.16
N GLU A 79 16.07 8.53 25.45
CA GLU A 79 16.38 7.47 26.41
C GLU A 79 15.20 6.52 26.59
N ILE A 80 13.97 7.04 26.68
CA ILE A 80 12.75 6.22 26.77
C ILE A 80 12.57 5.40 25.48
N PHE A 81 12.82 6.00 24.31
CA PHE A 81 12.78 5.28 23.04
C PHE A 81 13.77 4.10 23.02
N LEU A 82 14.98 4.31 23.47
CA LEU A 82 15.99 3.24 23.53
C LEU A 82 15.59 2.12 24.52
N GLN A 83 14.88 2.45 25.62
CA GLN A 83 14.30 1.43 26.51
C GLN A 83 13.16 0.65 25.82
N LEU A 84 12.36 1.31 24.97
CA LEU A 84 11.37 0.61 24.15
C LEU A 84 12.04 -0.30 23.12
N VAL A 85 13.17 0.11 22.53
CA VAL A 85 13.96 -0.73 21.60
C VAL A 85 14.42 -2.01 22.27
N GLU A 86 14.85 -1.98 23.54
CA GLU A 86 15.24 -3.18 24.32
C GLU A 86 14.11 -4.23 24.42
N LYS A 87 12.85 -3.78 24.35
CA LYS A 87 11.65 -4.61 24.45
C LYS A 87 11.03 -4.96 23.11
N SER A 88 11.65 -4.55 21.98
CA SER A 88 11.05 -4.64 20.65
C SER A 88 11.93 -5.45 19.70
N ASP A 89 11.35 -5.94 18.63
CA ASP A 89 12.01 -6.75 17.59
C ASP A 89 12.35 -5.94 16.36
N VAL A 90 11.50 -4.95 16.07
CA VAL A 90 11.56 -4.16 14.83
C VAL A 90 11.30 -2.69 15.17
N VAL A 91 12.03 -1.82 14.47
CA VAL A 91 11.72 -0.39 14.36
C VAL A 91 11.43 -0.08 12.90
N ILE A 92 10.36 0.66 12.62
CA ILE A 92 10.00 1.11 11.27
C ILE A 92 9.92 2.64 11.28
N GLU A 93 10.65 3.29 10.36
CA GLU A 93 10.73 4.75 10.29
C GLU A 93 10.66 5.25 8.84
N ASN A 94 10.36 6.54 8.66
CA ASN A 94 10.41 7.22 7.37
C ASN A 94 10.88 8.68 7.47
N PHE A 95 11.76 8.97 8.39
CA PHE A 95 12.42 10.27 8.49
C PHE A 95 13.37 10.49 7.31
N ARG A 96 13.85 11.70 7.16
CA ARG A 96 14.93 11.98 6.21
C ARG A 96 16.18 11.22 6.59
N THR A 97 16.89 10.71 5.59
CA THR A 97 18.16 9.99 5.76
C THR A 97 19.10 10.68 6.76
N GLY A 98 19.60 9.91 7.72
CA GLY A 98 20.52 10.38 8.77
C GLY A 98 19.85 11.17 9.91
N THR A 99 18.51 11.26 9.96
CA THR A 99 17.82 11.97 11.06
C THR A 99 18.00 11.26 12.40
N LEU A 100 17.82 9.95 12.44
CA LEU A 100 18.00 9.15 13.66
C LEU A 100 19.44 9.21 14.18
N ASP A 101 20.43 9.19 13.27
CA ASP A 101 21.84 9.31 13.64
C ASP A 101 22.15 10.68 14.24
N LYS A 102 21.60 11.76 13.66
CA LYS A 102 21.72 13.11 14.22
C LYS A 102 21.10 13.25 15.60
N TRP A 103 20.05 12.48 15.89
CA TRP A 103 19.42 12.44 17.20
C TRP A 103 20.15 11.53 18.18
N GLY A 104 21.14 10.72 17.73
CA GLY A 104 21.86 9.77 18.55
C GLY A 104 21.08 8.49 18.87
N ILE A 105 20.05 8.20 18.12
CA ILE A 105 19.18 7.01 18.24
C ILE A 105 19.10 6.21 16.94
N GLY A 106 20.14 6.29 16.09
CA GLY A 106 20.28 5.50 14.86
C GLY A 106 20.54 4.03 15.13
N TYR A 107 20.73 3.26 14.06
CA TYR A 107 20.85 1.79 14.15
C TYR A 107 21.93 1.31 15.13
N GLU A 108 23.11 1.91 15.11
CA GLU A 108 24.21 1.51 16.03
C GLU A 108 23.84 1.78 17.50
N ALA A 109 23.15 2.87 17.80
CA ALA A 109 22.66 3.13 19.15
C ALA A 109 21.57 2.14 19.59
N MET A 110 20.64 1.78 18.69
CA MET A 110 19.63 0.75 18.94
C MET A 110 20.28 -0.62 19.17
N LYS A 111 21.28 -0.97 18.37
CA LYS A 111 22.01 -2.25 18.42
C LYS A 111 22.81 -2.41 19.71
N LEU A 112 23.29 -1.32 20.31
CA LEU A 112 23.91 -1.36 21.64
C LEU A 112 22.89 -1.75 22.74
N ARG A 113 21.60 -1.44 22.55
CA ARG A 113 20.52 -1.80 23.47
C ARG A 113 19.93 -3.18 23.17
N LYS A 114 19.81 -3.54 21.91
CA LYS A 114 19.32 -4.83 21.45
C LYS A 114 20.07 -5.28 20.19
N GLN A 115 20.97 -6.20 20.35
CA GLN A 115 21.95 -6.61 19.32
C GLN A 115 21.28 -7.19 18.06
N ASP A 116 20.10 -7.76 18.20
CA ASP A 116 19.32 -8.42 17.14
C ASP A 116 18.15 -7.58 16.62
N ILE A 117 18.14 -6.27 16.95
CA ILE A 117 17.11 -5.35 16.46
C ILE A 117 17.10 -5.25 14.93
N ILE A 118 15.92 -5.20 14.33
CA ILE A 118 15.73 -4.94 12.90
C ILE A 118 15.25 -3.50 12.73
N LEU A 119 15.89 -2.72 11.85
CA LEU A 119 15.48 -1.37 11.52
C LEU A 119 15.10 -1.28 10.05
N SER A 120 13.85 -0.87 9.77
CA SER A 120 13.38 -0.67 8.41
C SER A 120 13.18 0.81 8.10
N HIS A 121 13.92 1.29 7.11
CA HIS A 121 13.86 2.65 6.59
C HIS A 121 12.96 2.71 5.35
N VAL A 122 12.11 3.73 5.26
CA VAL A 122 11.35 4.06 4.04
C VAL A 122 11.60 5.51 3.68
N THR A 123 12.33 5.75 2.61
CA THR A 123 12.67 7.13 2.19
C THR A 123 12.37 7.38 0.73
N GLY A 124 12.44 8.64 0.30
CA GLY A 124 12.17 8.98 -1.10
C GLY A 124 13.08 8.29 -2.10
N TYR A 125 14.39 8.22 -1.78
CA TYR A 125 15.42 7.78 -2.71
C TYR A 125 16.42 6.76 -2.12
N GLY A 126 16.14 6.21 -0.93
CA GLY A 126 17.03 5.28 -0.24
C GLY A 126 18.04 5.96 0.67
N GLN A 127 18.75 5.15 1.47
CA GLN A 127 19.79 5.61 2.41
C GLN A 127 21.13 5.91 1.71
N THR A 128 21.27 5.52 0.45
CA THR A 128 22.52 5.64 -0.33
C THR A 128 22.29 6.43 -1.62
N GLY A 129 23.32 6.64 -2.41
CA GLY A 129 23.24 7.32 -3.70
C GLY A 129 23.19 8.86 -3.62
N PRO A 130 23.24 9.52 -4.79
CA PRO A 130 23.37 11.00 -4.87
C PRO A 130 22.14 11.74 -4.37
N TYR A 131 20.96 11.11 -4.36
CA TYR A 131 19.68 11.74 -4.00
C TYR A 131 19.22 11.43 -2.57
N LYS A 132 19.99 10.71 -1.77
CA LYS A 132 19.61 10.30 -0.42
C LYS A 132 19.14 11.43 0.50
N ASN A 133 19.61 12.65 0.29
CA ASN A 133 19.24 13.84 1.08
C ASN A 133 18.10 14.67 0.47
N ILE A 134 17.60 14.29 -0.73
CA ILE A 134 16.52 15.01 -1.40
C ILE A 134 15.19 14.59 -0.75
N PRO A 135 14.31 15.55 -0.40
CA PRO A 135 12.98 15.21 0.09
C PRO A 135 12.18 14.43 -0.95
N GLY A 136 11.56 13.32 -0.54
CA GLY A 136 10.72 12.49 -1.40
C GLY A 136 9.30 12.36 -0.85
N PHE A 137 8.33 12.29 -1.79
CA PHE A 137 6.93 11.99 -1.52
C PHE A 137 6.42 11.04 -2.61
N GLY A 138 5.32 10.34 -2.34
CA GLY A 138 4.78 9.30 -3.22
C GLY A 138 4.56 9.74 -4.66
N THR A 139 3.89 10.88 -4.92
CA THR A 139 3.62 11.34 -6.30
C THR A 139 4.89 11.69 -7.10
N PRO A 140 5.86 12.47 -6.57
CA PRO A 140 7.14 12.65 -7.24
C PRO A 140 7.91 11.34 -7.46
N ALA A 141 7.87 10.40 -6.51
CA ALA A 141 8.51 9.09 -6.65
C ALA A 141 7.85 8.23 -7.74
N THR A 142 6.51 8.32 -7.90
CA THR A 142 5.79 7.68 -9.01
C THR A 142 6.27 8.22 -10.37
N ALA A 143 6.49 9.53 -10.47
CA ALA A 143 7.02 10.14 -11.69
C ALA A 143 8.49 9.73 -11.93
N PHE A 144 9.31 9.72 -10.89
CA PHE A 144 10.71 9.33 -10.96
C PHE A 144 10.91 7.86 -11.34
N SER A 145 9.99 6.98 -10.96
CA SER A 145 10.02 5.56 -11.36
C SER A 145 9.77 5.32 -12.85
N GLY A 146 9.27 6.32 -13.59
CA GLY A 146 8.87 6.18 -15.00
C GLY A 146 7.40 5.81 -15.22
N MET A 147 6.66 5.38 -14.18
CA MET A 147 5.26 4.95 -14.30
C MET A 147 4.37 6.05 -14.87
N THR A 148 4.51 7.27 -14.36
CA THR A 148 3.74 8.42 -14.83
C THR A 148 4.00 8.69 -16.33
N TYR A 149 5.24 8.49 -16.80
CA TYR A 149 5.60 8.72 -18.21
C TYR A 149 4.82 7.80 -19.15
N ILE A 150 4.65 6.53 -18.79
CA ILE A 150 4.00 5.51 -19.65
C ILE A 150 2.48 5.43 -19.46
N THR A 151 1.91 6.20 -18.51
CA THR A 151 0.47 6.11 -18.16
C THR A 151 -0.31 7.27 -18.76
N GLY A 152 -1.39 6.95 -19.49
CA GLY A 152 -2.31 7.93 -20.08
C GLY A 152 -2.38 7.87 -21.60
N TYR A 153 -2.85 8.94 -22.21
CA TYR A 153 -2.98 9.11 -23.64
C TYR A 153 -1.78 9.87 -24.22
N PRO A 154 -1.33 9.57 -25.45
CA PRO A 154 -0.14 10.19 -26.03
C PRO A 154 -0.30 11.70 -26.31
N ASP A 155 -1.52 12.14 -26.57
CA ASP A 155 -1.91 13.52 -26.90
C ASP A 155 -2.29 14.38 -25.67
N ARG A 156 -2.14 13.82 -24.45
CA ARG A 156 -2.51 14.48 -23.20
C ARG A 156 -1.35 14.46 -22.20
N PRO A 157 -1.39 15.30 -21.16
CA PRO A 157 -0.42 15.21 -20.07
C PRO A 157 -0.38 13.81 -19.45
N PRO A 158 0.80 13.38 -18.96
CA PRO A 158 0.91 12.13 -18.20
C PRO A 158 -0.03 12.10 -17.01
N VAL A 159 -0.50 10.90 -16.64
CA VAL A 159 -1.45 10.71 -15.53
C VAL A 159 -0.80 9.85 -14.46
N SER A 160 -0.87 10.33 -13.21
CA SER A 160 -0.54 9.53 -12.04
C SER A 160 -1.80 8.92 -11.42
N PRO A 161 -1.69 7.78 -10.71
CA PRO A 161 -2.79 7.26 -9.91
C PRO A 161 -3.33 8.34 -8.94
N SER A 162 -4.64 8.36 -8.73
CA SER A 162 -5.31 9.33 -7.85
C SER A 162 -5.18 9.00 -6.36
N PHE A 163 -4.37 8.03 -6.00
CA PHE A 163 -4.04 7.63 -4.63
C PHE A 163 -2.53 7.34 -4.49
N SER A 164 -2.06 7.21 -3.26
CA SER A 164 -0.63 7.08 -2.94
C SER A 164 -0.08 5.68 -3.25
N LEU A 165 -0.20 5.23 -4.51
CA LEU A 165 0.21 3.88 -4.95
C LEU A 165 1.64 3.55 -4.55
N THR A 166 2.57 4.49 -4.76
CA THR A 166 3.99 4.32 -4.45
C THR A 166 4.24 4.06 -2.99
N ASP A 167 3.52 4.79 -2.11
CA ASP A 167 3.62 4.61 -0.66
C ASP A 167 3.14 3.22 -0.23
N TYR A 168 2.02 2.75 -0.76
CA TYR A 168 1.50 1.42 -0.44
C TYR A 168 2.42 0.30 -0.95
N ILE A 169 2.98 0.44 -2.15
CA ILE A 169 3.94 -0.53 -2.69
C ILE A 169 5.23 -0.54 -1.84
N ALA A 170 5.77 0.62 -1.50
CA ALA A 170 6.94 0.70 -0.62
C ALA A 170 6.65 0.08 0.75
N GLY A 171 5.45 0.31 1.30
CA GLY A 171 5.00 -0.32 2.55
C GLY A 171 4.92 -1.85 2.45
N LEU A 172 4.43 -2.39 1.33
CA LEU A 172 4.44 -3.84 1.07
C LEU A 172 5.86 -4.40 1.03
N TYR A 173 6.80 -3.75 0.31
CA TYR A 173 8.20 -4.16 0.28
C TYR A 173 8.85 -4.06 1.65
N THR A 174 8.51 -3.04 2.44
CA THR A 174 9.01 -2.88 3.80
C THR A 174 8.52 -4.01 4.71
N ALA A 175 7.22 -4.33 4.69
CA ALA A 175 6.67 -5.44 5.45
C ALA A 175 7.31 -6.77 5.03
N MET A 176 7.42 -7.03 3.72
CA MET A 176 8.06 -8.22 3.18
C MET A 176 9.53 -8.32 3.61
N GLY A 177 10.32 -7.26 3.45
CA GLY A 177 11.73 -7.21 3.86
C GLY A 177 11.88 -7.43 5.36
N THR A 178 11.03 -6.82 6.18
CA THR A 178 11.01 -7.01 7.63
C THR A 178 10.71 -8.46 8.00
N MET A 179 9.74 -9.10 7.34
CA MET A 179 9.44 -10.52 7.54
C MET A 179 10.60 -11.44 7.15
N MET A 180 11.30 -11.14 6.05
CA MET A 180 12.52 -11.88 5.65
C MET A 180 13.64 -11.73 6.67
N ALA A 181 13.81 -10.52 7.24
CA ALA A 181 14.80 -10.27 8.28
C ALA A 181 14.46 -10.99 9.60
N LEU A 182 13.19 -11.01 9.99
CA LEU A 182 12.69 -11.79 11.13
C LEU A 182 12.94 -13.29 10.91
N TYR A 183 12.60 -13.83 9.73
CA TYR A 183 12.88 -15.22 9.40
C TYR A 183 14.40 -15.53 9.45
N HIS A 184 15.24 -14.65 8.91
CA HIS A 184 16.70 -14.79 8.98
C HIS A 184 17.20 -14.81 10.42
N ARG A 185 16.70 -13.92 11.27
CA ARG A 185 17.06 -13.84 12.69
C ARG A 185 16.59 -15.06 13.48
N ASP A 186 15.30 -15.39 13.38
CA ASP A 186 14.65 -16.33 14.29
C ASP A 186 14.79 -17.79 13.83
N ALA A 187 14.63 -18.08 12.53
CA ALA A 187 14.70 -19.44 12.00
C ALA A 187 16.08 -19.84 11.55
N LEU A 188 16.90 -18.90 11.04
CA LEU A 188 18.26 -19.18 10.55
C LEU A 188 19.34 -18.76 11.55
N HIS A 189 18.97 -18.32 12.77
CA HIS A 189 19.87 -17.87 13.82
C HIS A 189 20.84 -16.77 13.36
N GLY A 190 20.36 -15.89 12.49
CA GLY A 190 21.09 -14.74 11.98
C GLY A 190 21.10 -13.56 12.94
N LYS A 191 21.56 -12.42 12.45
CA LYS A 191 21.60 -11.16 13.20
C LYS A 191 20.45 -10.24 12.76
N GLY A 192 20.12 -9.26 13.62
CA GLY A 192 19.36 -8.10 13.20
C GLY A 192 20.08 -7.31 12.12
N GLN A 193 19.34 -6.53 11.33
CA GLN A 193 19.90 -5.79 10.21
C GLN A 193 19.05 -4.56 9.88
N GLU A 194 19.65 -3.64 9.10
CA GLU A 194 18.91 -2.55 8.47
C GLU A 194 18.30 -2.99 7.14
N ILE A 195 17.13 -2.46 6.83
CA ILE A 195 16.43 -2.66 5.56
C ILE A 195 16.18 -1.27 4.97
N ASP A 196 16.67 -1.05 3.77
CA ASP A 196 16.51 0.21 3.04
C ASP A 196 15.49 0.03 1.91
N VAL A 197 14.39 0.78 1.96
CA VAL A 197 13.34 0.78 0.95
C VAL A 197 13.12 2.20 0.45
N SER A 198 13.28 2.43 -0.84
CA SER A 198 12.92 3.70 -1.45
C SER A 198 11.51 3.67 -2.03
N LEU A 199 10.86 4.83 -2.06
CA LEU A 199 9.50 4.94 -2.59
C LEU A 199 9.41 4.52 -4.07
N TYR A 200 10.41 4.84 -4.91
CA TYR A 200 10.33 4.61 -6.36
C TYR A 200 10.69 3.19 -6.79
N GLU A 201 11.57 2.50 -6.05
CA GLU A 201 12.17 1.22 -6.48
C GLU A 201 11.12 0.11 -6.64
N GLY A 202 10.15 0.05 -5.73
CA GLY A 202 9.07 -0.93 -5.79
C GLY A 202 8.26 -0.84 -7.08
N ILE A 203 7.91 0.37 -7.52
CA ILE A 203 7.22 0.57 -8.80
C ILE A 203 8.16 0.30 -9.97
N PHE A 204 9.40 0.80 -9.91
CA PHE A 204 10.39 0.56 -10.96
C PHE A 204 10.59 -0.94 -11.21
N ARG A 205 10.59 -1.76 -10.16
CA ARG A 205 10.67 -3.22 -10.28
C ARG A 205 9.53 -3.83 -11.11
N PHE A 206 8.34 -3.23 -11.11
CA PHE A 206 7.21 -3.68 -11.93
C PHE A 206 7.33 -3.32 -13.41
N MET A 207 8.24 -2.43 -13.77
CA MET A 207 8.50 -2.03 -15.15
C MET A 207 9.63 -2.81 -15.81
N GLU A 208 9.83 -4.05 -15.40
CA GLU A 208 10.94 -4.95 -15.73
C GLU A 208 11.33 -4.97 -17.22
N ILE A 209 10.33 -5.06 -18.12
CA ILE A 209 10.58 -5.17 -19.57
C ILE A 209 11.10 -3.87 -20.19
N LEU A 210 10.82 -2.70 -19.57
CA LEU A 210 11.24 -1.41 -20.13
C LEU A 210 12.76 -1.30 -20.20
N CYS A 211 13.46 -1.80 -19.18
CA CYS A 211 14.91 -1.78 -19.12
C CYS A 211 15.52 -2.63 -20.25
N ALA A 212 15.03 -3.86 -20.40
CA ALA A 212 15.53 -4.77 -21.41
C ALA A 212 15.21 -4.28 -22.85
N ASP A 213 14.03 -3.71 -23.05
CA ASP A 213 13.60 -3.21 -24.36
C ASP A 213 14.41 -1.97 -24.77
N TYR A 214 14.67 -1.07 -23.84
CA TYR A 214 15.55 0.06 -24.08
C TYR A 214 17.00 -0.36 -24.34
N ASP A 215 17.56 -1.25 -23.51
CA ASP A 215 18.94 -1.72 -23.63
C ASP A 215 19.22 -2.45 -24.97
N LYS A 216 18.30 -3.29 -25.42
CA LYS A 216 18.49 -4.11 -26.61
C LYS A 216 18.00 -3.46 -27.90
N ASN A 217 16.89 -2.73 -27.82
CA ASN A 217 16.20 -2.24 -29.01
C ASN A 217 16.20 -0.70 -29.11
N GLY A 218 16.67 0.03 -28.07
CA GLY A 218 16.62 1.49 -28.01
C GLY A 218 15.18 2.03 -27.91
N ILE A 219 14.19 1.20 -27.55
CA ILE A 219 12.79 1.58 -27.57
C ILE A 219 12.44 2.36 -26.30
N ILE A 220 11.99 3.59 -26.50
CA ILE A 220 11.36 4.41 -25.45
C ILE A 220 9.86 4.14 -25.53
N ARG A 221 9.31 3.49 -24.49
CA ARG A 221 7.89 3.19 -24.44
C ARG A 221 7.09 4.45 -24.15
N GLU A 222 6.28 4.88 -25.10
CA GLU A 222 5.38 6.00 -24.96
C GLU A 222 4.04 5.60 -24.32
N ARG A 223 3.30 6.60 -23.84
CA ARG A 223 1.95 6.43 -23.27
C ARG A 223 1.00 5.78 -24.26
N LYS A 224 0.25 4.81 -23.78
CA LYS A 224 -0.87 4.22 -24.51
C LYS A 224 -2.01 3.93 -23.52
N PRO A 225 -3.29 4.14 -23.89
CA PRO A 225 -4.42 3.91 -23.00
C PRO A 225 -4.79 2.42 -22.84
N LYS A 226 -3.95 1.50 -23.30
CA LYS A 226 -4.18 0.06 -23.25
C LYS A 226 -2.88 -0.72 -23.08
N LEU A 227 -3.01 -1.99 -22.70
CA LEU A 227 -1.88 -2.89 -22.50
C LEU A 227 -1.00 -2.94 -23.76
N ASN A 228 0.28 -2.75 -23.54
CA ASN A 228 1.24 -2.51 -24.59
C ASN A 228 1.67 -3.75 -25.34
N GLY A 229 1.30 -3.87 -26.63
CA GLY A 229 2.04 -4.60 -27.66
C GLY A 229 2.23 -6.11 -27.47
N THR A 230 1.72 -6.65 -26.34
CA THR A 230 1.86 -8.07 -26.01
C THR A 230 0.58 -8.87 -26.22
N SER A 231 -0.57 -8.19 -26.30
CA SER A 231 -1.88 -8.82 -26.52
C SER A 231 -2.83 -7.89 -27.27
N SER A 232 -3.66 -8.45 -28.11
CA SER A 232 -4.74 -7.77 -28.83
C SER A 232 -5.84 -8.78 -29.18
N PRO A 233 -7.16 -8.40 -29.05
CA PRO A 233 -7.64 -7.11 -28.56
C PRO A 233 -7.47 -6.99 -27.04
N GLY A 234 -7.37 -5.75 -26.57
CA GLY A 234 -7.31 -5.46 -25.14
C GLY A 234 -7.37 -3.96 -24.88
N GLY A 235 -8.30 -3.55 -24.03
CA GLY A 235 -8.48 -2.14 -23.71
C GLY A 235 -9.70 -1.85 -22.86
N THR A 236 -10.02 -0.56 -22.75
CA THR A 236 -11.20 -0.06 -22.07
C THR A 236 -12.20 0.42 -23.12
N TYR A 237 -13.42 -0.12 -23.06
CA TYR A 237 -14.48 0.09 -24.04
C TYR A 237 -15.74 0.63 -23.38
N LYS A 238 -16.53 1.38 -24.14
CA LYS A 238 -17.78 1.95 -23.66
C LYS A 238 -18.97 1.17 -24.22
N THR A 239 -19.85 0.73 -23.34
CA THR A 239 -21.11 0.06 -23.69
C THR A 239 -22.15 1.05 -24.17
N LYS A 240 -23.24 0.54 -24.77
CA LYS A 240 -24.37 1.34 -25.28
C LYS A 240 -25.02 2.20 -24.20
N ASP A 241 -25.15 1.65 -22.98
CA ASP A 241 -25.69 2.36 -21.80
C ASP A 241 -24.65 3.24 -21.07
N GLY A 242 -23.49 3.45 -21.71
CA GLY A 242 -22.48 4.42 -21.27
C GLY A 242 -21.51 3.94 -20.19
N LYS A 243 -21.57 2.68 -19.78
CA LYS A 243 -20.65 2.08 -18.81
C LYS A 243 -19.31 1.76 -19.45
N TRP A 244 -18.24 1.75 -18.66
CA TRP A 244 -16.91 1.37 -19.09
C TRP A 244 -16.59 -0.06 -18.68
N VAL A 245 -16.08 -0.85 -19.63
CA VAL A 245 -15.62 -2.22 -19.39
C VAL A 245 -14.17 -2.39 -19.83
N VAL A 246 -13.44 -3.27 -19.16
CA VAL A 246 -12.10 -3.68 -19.58
C VAL A 246 -12.17 -5.11 -20.12
N LEU A 247 -11.59 -5.33 -21.30
CA LEU A 247 -11.46 -6.61 -21.96
C LEU A 247 -9.98 -6.85 -22.28
N VAL A 248 -9.52 -8.10 -22.12
CA VAL A 248 -8.17 -8.50 -22.54
C VAL A 248 -8.21 -9.92 -23.11
N CYS A 249 -7.75 -10.07 -24.36
CA CYS A 249 -7.50 -11.38 -24.97
C CYS A 249 -5.98 -11.63 -25.00
N SER A 250 -5.46 -12.25 -23.94
CA SER A 250 -4.02 -12.51 -23.79
C SER A 250 -3.54 -13.81 -24.44
N THR A 251 -4.44 -14.63 -25.00
CA THR A 251 -4.14 -15.90 -25.68
C THR A 251 -4.98 -16.04 -26.95
N ASP A 252 -4.53 -16.90 -27.90
CA ASP A 252 -5.32 -17.20 -29.09
C ASP A 252 -6.67 -17.83 -28.72
N ARG A 253 -6.72 -18.66 -27.69
CA ARG A 253 -7.96 -19.26 -27.19
C ARG A 253 -8.97 -18.24 -26.68
N THR A 254 -8.54 -17.22 -25.94
CA THR A 254 -9.45 -16.14 -25.49
C THR A 254 -9.92 -15.27 -26.65
N TRP A 255 -9.09 -15.13 -27.70
CA TRP A 255 -9.51 -14.50 -28.95
C TRP A 255 -10.59 -15.30 -29.68
N GLU A 256 -10.41 -16.63 -29.82
CA GLU A 256 -11.43 -17.52 -30.40
C GLU A 256 -12.77 -17.41 -29.68
N TYR A 257 -12.75 -17.39 -28.34
CA TYR A 257 -13.96 -17.21 -27.55
C TYR A 257 -14.63 -15.85 -27.81
N LEU A 258 -13.86 -14.77 -27.92
CA LEU A 258 -14.40 -13.46 -28.22
C LEU A 258 -14.98 -13.39 -29.64
N ALA A 259 -14.25 -13.90 -30.63
CA ALA A 259 -14.72 -13.94 -32.02
C ALA A 259 -16.02 -14.73 -32.16
N GLY A 260 -16.13 -15.87 -31.48
CA GLY A 260 -17.37 -16.66 -31.40
C GLY A 260 -18.50 -15.90 -30.70
N ALA A 261 -18.22 -15.21 -29.60
CA ALA A 261 -19.21 -14.37 -28.88
C ALA A 261 -19.71 -13.21 -29.73
N MET A 262 -18.89 -12.70 -30.63
CA MET A 262 -19.23 -11.66 -31.60
C MET A 262 -19.98 -12.21 -32.81
N HIS A 263 -20.06 -13.53 -33.01
CA HIS A 263 -20.48 -14.18 -34.26
C HIS A 263 -19.63 -13.72 -35.46
N ARG A 264 -18.32 -13.66 -35.23
CA ARG A 264 -17.32 -13.22 -36.21
C ARG A 264 -16.18 -14.23 -36.37
N GLU A 265 -16.57 -15.50 -36.55
CA GLU A 265 -15.64 -16.61 -36.77
C GLU A 265 -14.74 -16.39 -37.98
N ASP A 266 -15.20 -15.57 -38.95
CA ASP A 266 -14.42 -15.11 -40.10
C ASP A 266 -13.10 -14.43 -39.71
N LEU A 267 -13.06 -13.79 -38.56
CA LEU A 267 -11.86 -13.13 -38.05
C LEU A 267 -10.77 -14.10 -37.59
N MET A 268 -11.14 -15.34 -37.22
CA MET A 268 -10.18 -16.35 -36.72
C MET A 268 -9.26 -16.84 -37.84
N THR A 269 -9.75 -16.85 -39.07
CA THR A 269 -8.99 -17.28 -40.26
C THR A 269 -8.51 -16.11 -41.11
N ASN A 270 -8.78 -14.88 -40.70
CA ASN A 270 -8.32 -13.69 -41.39
C ASN A 270 -6.80 -13.48 -41.12
N PRO A 271 -5.94 -13.39 -42.18
CA PRO A 271 -4.51 -13.20 -42.00
C PRO A 271 -4.11 -11.96 -41.17
N LEU A 272 -5.00 -10.99 -41.07
CA LEU A 272 -4.77 -9.80 -40.21
C LEU A 272 -4.97 -10.08 -38.71
N TYR A 273 -5.68 -11.17 -38.33
CA TYR A 273 -6.11 -11.42 -36.95
C TYR A 273 -5.92 -12.87 -36.47
N GLU A 274 -5.49 -13.78 -37.31
CA GLU A 274 -5.39 -15.21 -37.01
C GLU A 274 -4.37 -15.53 -35.92
N THR A 275 -3.28 -14.76 -35.81
CA THR A 275 -2.24 -14.95 -34.78
C THR A 275 -2.16 -13.74 -33.87
N MET A 276 -1.66 -13.94 -32.62
CA MET A 276 -1.41 -12.84 -31.69
C MET A 276 -0.56 -11.75 -32.31
N ARG A 277 0.51 -12.13 -33.04
CA ARG A 277 1.39 -11.17 -33.68
C ARG A 277 0.64 -10.35 -34.75
N ALA A 278 -0.19 -11.00 -35.57
CA ALA A 278 -1.01 -10.31 -36.57
C ALA A 278 -2.00 -9.34 -35.91
N ARG A 279 -2.68 -9.75 -34.84
CA ARG A 279 -3.60 -8.89 -34.07
C ARG A 279 -2.90 -7.68 -33.47
N VAL A 280 -1.74 -7.85 -32.86
CA VAL A 280 -0.96 -6.74 -32.29
C VAL A 280 -0.52 -5.77 -33.37
N THR A 281 -0.12 -6.28 -34.55
CA THR A 281 0.26 -5.43 -35.69
C THR A 281 -0.92 -4.63 -36.26
N ASN A 282 -2.12 -5.23 -36.28
CA ASN A 282 -3.35 -4.64 -36.80
C ASN A 282 -4.31 -4.17 -35.68
N ASP A 283 -3.76 -3.87 -34.48
CA ASP A 283 -4.50 -3.58 -33.28
C ASP A 283 -5.58 -2.51 -33.44
N ASN A 284 -5.30 -1.41 -34.16
CA ASN A 284 -6.26 -0.32 -34.33
C ASN A 284 -7.53 -0.76 -35.08
N SER A 285 -7.38 -1.60 -36.13
CA SER A 285 -8.52 -2.08 -36.91
C SER A 285 -9.34 -3.11 -36.14
N LEU A 286 -8.67 -3.99 -35.37
CA LEU A 286 -9.33 -4.97 -34.55
C LEU A 286 -10.04 -4.30 -33.35
N ASP A 287 -9.38 -3.33 -32.75
CA ASP A 287 -9.93 -2.54 -31.64
C ASP A 287 -11.23 -1.84 -32.02
N LYS A 288 -11.28 -1.30 -33.26
CA LYS A 288 -12.52 -0.71 -33.75
C LYS A 288 -13.67 -1.73 -33.87
N ILE A 289 -13.38 -2.92 -34.40
CA ILE A 289 -14.40 -4.00 -34.52
C ILE A 289 -14.94 -4.37 -33.12
N VAL A 290 -14.05 -4.57 -32.16
CA VAL A 290 -14.43 -4.91 -30.80
C VAL A 290 -15.17 -3.78 -30.11
N SER A 291 -14.70 -2.54 -30.26
CA SER A 291 -15.34 -1.34 -29.72
C SER A 291 -16.75 -1.13 -30.28
N ASP A 292 -16.95 -1.30 -31.59
CA ASP A 292 -18.26 -1.16 -32.25
C ASP A 292 -19.21 -2.24 -31.73
N TRP A 293 -18.75 -3.48 -31.56
CA TRP A 293 -19.55 -4.58 -31.02
C TRP A 293 -19.95 -4.34 -29.56
N ILE A 294 -19.00 -3.99 -28.67
CA ILE A 294 -19.27 -3.68 -27.28
C ILE A 294 -20.21 -2.47 -27.18
N GLY A 295 -19.98 -1.42 -27.97
CA GLY A 295 -20.81 -0.21 -28.03
C GLY A 295 -22.23 -0.45 -28.54
N SER A 296 -22.50 -1.59 -29.18
CA SER A 296 -23.84 -1.99 -29.61
C SER A 296 -24.67 -2.66 -28.47
N LYS A 297 -24.04 -3.04 -27.35
CA LYS A 297 -24.59 -3.81 -26.26
C LYS A 297 -24.78 -2.99 -24.99
N GLU A 298 -25.89 -3.20 -24.27
CA GLU A 298 -25.99 -2.77 -22.87
C GLU A 298 -25.12 -3.68 -22.00
N TYR A 299 -24.63 -3.16 -20.88
CA TYR A 299 -23.68 -3.90 -20.03
C TYR A 299 -24.21 -5.27 -19.60
N ILE A 300 -25.46 -5.35 -19.16
CA ILE A 300 -26.06 -6.62 -18.70
C ILE A 300 -26.06 -7.66 -19.83
N GLU A 301 -26.50 -7.28 -21.05
CA GLU A 301 -26.46 -8.15 -22.21
C GLU A 301 -25.02 -8.61 -22.55
N LEU A 302 -24.07 -7.66 -22.58
CA LEU A 302 -22.66 -7.95 -22.81
C LEU A 302 -22.14 -8.96 -21.79
N LYS A 303 -22.41 -8.75 -20.50
CA LYS A 303 -21.94 -9.59 -19.41
C LYS A 303 -22.42 -11.03 -19.55
N GLU A 304 -23.69 -11.25 -19.86
CA GLU A 304 -24.25 -12.58 -20.09
C GLU A 304 -23.56 -13.30 -21.27
N ILE A 305 -23.30 -12.58 -22.36
CA ILE A 305 -22.65 -13.14 -23.56
C ILE A 305 -21.21 -13.54 -23.23
N VAL A 306 -20.41 -12.63 -22.63
CA VAL A 306 -18.99 -12.87 -22.38
C VAL A 306 -18.75 -13.91 -21.28
N ASP A 307 -19.59 -13.94 -20.25
CA ASP A 307 -19.51 -14.97 -19.20
C ASP A 307 -19.78 -16.36 -19.76
N LYS A 308 -20.83 -16.49 -20.57
CA LYS A 308 -21.17 -17.76 -21.22
C LYS A 308 -20.07 -18.23 -22.18
N ALA A 309 -19.41 -17.30 -22.82
CA ALA A 309 -18.32 -17.58 -23.76
C ALA A 309 -16.96 -17.82 -23.07
N GLY A 310 -16.83 -17.46 -21.78
CA GLY A 310 -15.55 -17.55 -21.05
C GLY A 310 -14.55 -16.45 -21.42
N VAL A 311 -15.04 -15.29 -21.87
CA VAL A 311 -14.21 -14.13 -22.22
C VAL A 311 -14.04 -13.25 -20.97
N PRO A 312 -12.80 -12.90 -20.56
CA PRO A 312 -12.57 -12.06 -19.38
C PRO A 312 -12.91 -10.60 -19.68
N VAL A 313 -14.08 -10.16 -19.22
CA VAL A 313 -14.56 -8.78 -19.31
C VAL A 313 -15.06 -8.35 -17.93
N ASN A 314 -14.61 -7.20 -17.44
CA ASN A 314 -15.10 -6.63 -16.19
C ASN A 314 -15.54 -5.18 -16.38
N LEU A 315 -16.57 -4.80 -15.63
CA LEU A 315 -16.96 -3.40 -15.45
C LEU A 315 -15.83 -2.64 -14.74
N VAL A 316 -15.61 -1.40 -15.12
CA VAL A 316 -14.78 -0.48 -14.32
C VAL A 316 -15.62 -0.02 -13.13
N TYR A 317 -15.37 -0.64 -11.99
CA TYR A 317 -16.16 -0.43 -10.77
C TYR A 317 -15.92 0.94 -10.15
N SER A 318 -16.99 1.59 -9.76
CA SER A 318 -17.00 2.65 -8.77
C SER A 318 -17.00 2.07 -7.36
N ILE A 319 -16.84 2.91 -6.34
CA ILE A 319 -16.98 2.44 -4.94
C ILE A 319 -18.41 1.97 -4.63
N GLU A 320 -19.43 2.54 -5.28
CA GLU A 320 -20.82 2.11 -5.16
C GLU A 320 -21.00 0.69 -5.69
N ASP A 321 -20.42 0.38 -6.86
CA ASP A 321 -20.44 -0.96 -7.45
C ASP A 321 -19.74 -1.97 -6.52
N ILE A 322 -18.58 -1.61 -5.94
CA ILE A 322 -17.85 -2.44 -4.98
C ILE A 322 -18.72 -2.77 -3.76
N PHE A 323 -19.42 -1.78 -3.22
CA PHE A 323 -20.29 -1.96 -2.04
C PHE A 323 -21.53 -2.82 -2.34
N ALA A 324 -21.99 -2.84 -3.58
CA ALA A 324 -23.15 -3.62 -4.02
C ALA A 324 -22.78 -5.05 -4.48
N ASP A 325 -21.51 -5.33 -4.72
CA ASP A 325 -21.06 -6.59 -5.31
C ASP A 325 -21.01 -7.72 -4.27
N PRO A 326 -21.74 -8.85 -4.50
CA PRO A 326 -21.78 -9.96 -3.56
C PRO A 326 -20.44 -10.68 -3.37
N HIS A 327 -19.51 -10.57 -4.32
CA HIS A 327 -18.20 -11.21 -4.20
C HIS A 327 -17.34 -10.51 -3.14
N TYR A 328 -17.34 -9.16 -3.10
CA TYR A 328 -16.68 -8.38 -2.05
C TYR A 328 -17.24 -8.70 -0.67
N ALA A 329 -18.58 -8.86 -0.57
CA ALA A 329 -19.23 -9.27 0.68
C ALA A 329 -18.83 -10.70 1.10
N ALA A 330 -18.86 -11.66 0.18
CA ALA A 330 -18.52 -13.06 0.45
C ALA A 330 -17.04 -13.25 0.85
N ARG A 331 -16.15 -12.38 0.38
CA ARG A 331 -14.72 -12.40 0.72
C ARG A 331 -14.36 -11.58 1.96
N ASN A 332 -15.32 -10.88 2.55
CA ASN A 332 -15.08 -9.93 3.63
C ASN A 332 -14.06 -8.84 3.26
N ASP A 333 -14.08 -8.40 1.99
CA ASP A 333 -13.19 -7.34 1.51
C ASP A 333 -13.59 -5.96 2.05
N ILE A 334 -14.82 -5.84 2.57
CA ILE A 334 -15.34 -4.69 3.30
C ILE A 334 -15.78 -5.16 4.68
N VAL A 335 -15.19 -4.61 5.72
CA VAL A 335 -15.53 -4.91 7.11
C VAL A 335 -16.09 -3.69 7.82
N GLU A 336 -16.96 -3.94 8.80
CA GLU A 336 -17.55 -2.90 9.66
C GLU A 336 -16.85 -2.90 11.01
N MET A 337 -16.44 -1.70 11.47
CA MET A 337 -15.81 -1.51 12.76
C MET A 337 -16.48 -0.36 13.52
N SER A 338 -16.56 -0.48 14.84
CA SER A 338 -17.02 0.61 15.69
C SER A 338 -15.88 1.60 15.94
N HIS A 339 -16.17 2.89 15.77
CA HIS A 339 -15.25 3.99 16.10
C HIS A 339 -15.92 4.90 17.13
N PRO A 340 -15.23 5.33 18.20
CA PRO A 340 -15.84 6.07 19.30
C PRO A 340 -16.48 7.40 18.91
N VAL A 341 -16.00 8.04 17.85
CA VAL A 341 -16.50 9.33 17.37
C VAL A 341 -17.30 9.20 16.07
N LEU A 342 -16.82 8.37 15.12
CA LEU A 342 -17.45 8.22 13.80
C LEU A 342 -18.62 7.22 13.78
N GLY A 343 -18.92 6.54 14.89
CA GLY A 343 -19.89 5.45 14.91
C GLY A 343 -19.40 4.24 14.12
N THR A 344 -20.25 3.61 13.33
CA THR A 344 -19.85 2.48 12.47
C THR A 344 -19.13 2.99 11.23
N ILE A 345 -17.90 2.50 11.01
CA ILE A 345 -17.11 2.82 9.82
C ILE A 345 -16.82 1.53 9.03
N LYS A 346 -16.93 1.62 7.71
CA LYS A 346 -16.54 0.55 6.79
C LYS A 346 -15.13 0.79 6.27
N MET A 347 -14.33 -0.27 6.24
CA MET A 347 -12.94 -0.20 5.77
C MET A 347 -12.54 -1.47 5.03
N PRO A 348 -11.44 -1.44 4.24
CA PRO A 348 -10.92 -2.64 3.59
C PRO A 348 -10.57 -3.73 4.60
N GLY A 349 -10.97 -4.96 4.28
CA GLY A 349 -10.62 -6.18 5.01
C GLY A 349 -9.13 -6.48 4.98
N ILE A 350 -8.75 -7.64 5.48
CA ILE A 350 -7.35 -8.08 5.54
C ILE A 350 -7.02 -8.97 4.35
N THR A 351 -5.91 -8.68 3.73
CA THR A 351 -5.31 -9.50 2.67
C THR A 351 -3.81 -9.68 2.91
N PRO A 352 -3.22 -10.89 2.63
CA PRO A 352 -3.89 -12.11 2.16
C PRO A 352 -4.72 -12.84 3.23
N VAL A 353 -5.56 -13.79 2.81
CA VAL A 353 -6.31 -14.65 3.73
C VAL A 353 -5.52 -15.94 3.96
N PHE A 354 -5.19 -16.20 5.23
CA PHE A 354 -4.52 -17.44 5.65
C PHE A 354 -5.54 -18.44 6.22
N SER A 355 -5.44 -19.70 5.82
CA SER A 355 -6.36 -20.77 6.27
C SER A 355 -6.21 -21.10 7.75
N GLU A 356 -4.97 -21.09 8.27
CA GLU A 356 -4.66 -21.51 9.64
C GLU A 356 -4.49 -20.31 10.60
N THR A 357 -3.98 -19.18 10.10
CA THR A 357 -3.64 -18.02 10.92
C THR A 357 -4.24 -16.75 10.31
N PRO A 358 -5.57 -16.66 10.18
CA PRO A 358 -6.21 -15.50 9.57
C PRO A 358 -5.90 -14.23 10.35
N GLY A 359 -5.74 -13.14 9.59
CA GLY A 359 -5.62 -11.79 10.16
C GLY A 359 -6.91 -11.38 10.88
N GLU A 360 -6.81 -10.39 11.77
CA GLU A 360 -7.93 -9.89 12.56
C GLU A 360 -7.81 -8.38 12.79
N ILE A 361 -8.91 -7.65 12.58
CA ILE A 361 -9.01 -6.25 12.99
C ILE A 361 -9.73 -6.23 14.34
N LYS A 362 -8.98 -5.90 15.40
CA LYS A 362 -9.50 -5.87 16.78
C LYS A 362 -10.07 -4.51 17.16
N TRP A 363 -9.42 -3.44 16.68
CA TRP A 363 -9.84 -2.05 16.90
C TRP A 363 -9.40 -1.16 15.76
N VAL A 364 -10.04 -0.03 15.61
CA VAL A 364 -9.70 1.05 14.69
C VAL A 364 -8.51 1.86 15.20
N GLY A 365 -8.01 2.82 14.42
CA GLY A 365 -6.94 3.71 14.87
C GLY A 365 -7.29 4.39 16.21
N PRO A 366 -6.44 4.24 17.25
CA PRO A 366 -6.71 4.74 18.59
C PRO A 366 -6.59 6.26 18.67
N GLN A 367 -7.09 6.85 19.76
CA GLN A 367 -6.83 8.24 20.08
C GLN A 367 -5.34 8.47 20.33
N LEU A 368 -4.90 9.73 20.20
CA LEU A 368 -3.51 10.10 20.43
C LEU A 368 -3.12 9.84 21.89
N GLY A 369 -2.09 9.02 22.12
CA GLY A 369 -1.62 8.67 23.46
C GLY A 369 -2.51 7.72 24.25
N GLU A 370 -3.55 7.13 23.64
CA GLU A 370 -4.51 6.24 24.31
C GLU A 370 -3.85 5.09 25.11
N HIS A 371 -2.66 4.70 24.73
CA HIS A 371 -1.96 3.58 25.35
C HIS A 371 -0.73 4.00 26.16
N ASN A 372 -0.60 5.28 26.52
CA ASN A 372 0.54 5.76 27.30
C ASN A 372 0.75 4.96 28.59
N ASP A 373 -0.29 4.83 29.40
CA ASP A 373 -0.18 4.11 30.70
C ASP A 373 0.17 2.64 30.51
N ALA A 374 -0.46 1.97 29.54
CA ALA A 374 -0.18 0.56 29.24
C ALA A 374 1.27 0.32 28.82
N ILE A 375 1.90 1.30 28.17
CA ILE A 375 3.29 1.18 27.69
C ILE A 375 4.26 1.73 28.74
N TYR A 376 4.04 2.89 29.31
CA TYR A 376 4.98 3.47 30.26
C TYR A 376 4.97 2.75 31.61
N GLU A 377 3.80 2.51 32.18
CA GLU A 377 3.70 1.78 33.45
C GLU A 377 3.78 0.26 33.21
N GLY A 378 2.98 -0.26 32.27
CA GLY A 378 2.84 -1.70 32.05
C GLY A 378 4.04 -2.37 31.42
N LEU A 379 4.62 -1.79 30.36
CA LEU A 379 5.77 -2.39 29.63
C LEU A 379 7.11 -1.93 30.17
N LEU A 380 7.29 -0.63 30.44
CA LEU A 380 8.56 -0.06 30.93
C LEU A 380 8.68 -0.05 32.46
N GLY A 381 7.57 -0.25 33.19
CA GLY A 381 7.58 -0.31 34.65
C GLY A 381 7.78 1.07 35.33
N PHE A 382 7.42 2.15 34.66
CA PHE A 382 7.51 3.48 35.26
C PHE A 382 6.49 3.67 36.37
N SER A 383 6.86 4.40 37.42
CA SER A 383 5.89 4.78 38.45
C SER A 383 4.98 5.90 37.93
N GLN A 384 3.80 6.03 38.51
CA GLN A 384 2.86 7.10 38.24
C GLN A 384 3.50 8.49 38.45
N SER A 385 4.42 8.64 39.40
CA SER A 385 5.14 9.90 39.62
C SER A 385 6.06 10.24 38.43
N VAL A 386 6.71 9.24 37.86
CA VAL A 386 7.56 9.42 36.63
C VAL A 386 6.67 9.79 35.44
N CYS A 387 5.55 9.10 35.25
CA CYS A 387 4.62 9.41 34.17
C CYS A 387 4.05 10.83 34.29
N ALA A 388 3.71 11.29 35.51
CA ALA A 388 3.27 12.66 35.76
C ALA A 388 4.36 13.70 35.45
N GLU A 389 5.62 13.42 35.79
CA GLU A 389 6.76 14.28 35.45
C GLU A 389 6.96 14.40 33.94
N LEU A 390 6.89 13.29 33.22
CA LEU A 390 6.99 13.25 31.76
C LEU A 390 5.86 14.06 31.11
N HIS A 391 4.65 13.99 31.67
CA HIS A 391 3.52 14.79 31.21
C HIS A 391 3.77 16.29 31.40
N LEU A 392 4.19 16.71 32.58
CA LEU A 392 4.50 18.12 32.89
C LEU A 392 5.62 18.68 32.00
N SER A 393 6.58 17.86 31.63
CA SER A 393 7.69 18.26 30.73
C SER A 393 7.34 18.19 29.24
N LEU A 394 6.08 17.94 28.88
CA LEU A 394 5.59 17.82 27.50
C LEU A 394 6.31 16.75 26.66
N ILE A 395 6.95 15.78 27.28
CA ILE A 395 7.57 14.63 26.61
C ILE A 395 6.50 13.65 26.14
N HIS A 396 5.42 13.54 26.91
CA HIS A 396 4.18 12.87 26.51
C HIS A 396 2.95 13.63 27.01
N ILE A 397 1.75 13.26 26.53
CA ILE A 397 0.46 13.75 27.02
C ILE A 397 -0.36 12.59 27.58
N SER A 398 -1.07 12.78 28.71
CA SER A 398 -1.87 11.74 29.37
C SER A 398 -3.36 11.76 29.02
N GLU A 399 -3.83 12.81 28.35
CA GLU A 399 -5.22 12.90 27.91
C GLU A 399 -5.30 13.14 26.39
N PRO A 400 -6.30 12.56 25.72
CA PRO A 400 -6.56 12.88 24.33
C PRO A 400 -6.89 14.38 24.22
N THR A 401 -6.20 15.07 23.34
CA THR A 401 -6.56 16.45 22.98
C THR A 401 -8.02 16.44 22.50
N ARG A 402 -8.86 17.31 23.10
CA ARG A 402 -10.25 17.46 22.69
C ARG A 402 -10.28 17.69 21.16
N PRO A 403 -11.21 17.02 20.43
CA PRO A 403 -11.37 17.31 19.02
C PRO A 403 -11.75 18.81 18.86
N TYR A 404 -11.04 19.49 17.97
CA TYR A 404 -11.37 20.86 17.58
C TYR A 404 -12.61 20.88 16.70
#